data_69d0092748f64b99ec2e1688806cf6ed
#
_entry.id   69d0092748f64b99ec2e1688806cf6ed
#
_cell.length_a   1.000
_cell.length_b   1.000
_cell.length_c   1.000
_cell.angle_alpha   90.00
_cell.angle_beta   90.00
_cell.angle_gamma   90.00
#
_symmetry.space_group_name_H-M   'P 1'
#
loop_
_entity.id
_entity.type
_entity.pdbx_description
1 polymer ?
#
loop_
_entity_poly.entity_id
_entity_poly.type
_entity_poly.pdbx_seq_one_letter_code
_entity_poly.pdbx_strand_id
1 'polypeptide(L)'
;SIANEDGLLMFYSDGASVWNRKHEIMENGSGLAGDPNNFQSAIIVPKPGTNNNYYLFYARSENSTNPLVTAGSFYSEIEFSNDFPLGKVISKNGFLDSNAPSEKLTAVHHKSGESFWLLILTAANSDPEELKTVFKAYPITDAGINFNAKITNLDVGIEQLGTMKFSTDGKKLIVASQTTSQNTRYVHYFDF
;
A
#
# COMPACT_ATOMS: atom_id res chain seq x y z
N SER A 1 3.72 9.81 3.77
CA SER A 1 3.15 11.15 4.05
C SER A 1 2.44 11.70 2.83
N ILE A 2 1.50 12.60 3.05
CA ILE A 2 0.84 13.39 2.00
C ILE A 2 0.79 14.87 2.39
N ALA A 3 0.92 15.74 1.40
CA ALA A 3 0.79 17.18 1.53
C ALA A 3 -0.39 17.68 0.69
N ASN A 4 -0.92 18.85 1.02
CA ASN A 4 -1.90 19.54 0.20
C ASN A 4 -1.25 20.24 -1.01
N GLU A 5 -2.03 20.94 -1.82
CA GLU A 5 -1.56 21.65 -3.03
C GLU A 5 -0.53 22.77 -2.71
N ASP A 6 -0.56 23.34 -1.50
CA ASP A 6 0.40 24.33 -1.02
C ASP A 6 1.71 23.69 -0.50
N GLY A 7 1.83 22.36 -0.54
CA GLY A 7 2.96 21.60 -0.03
C GLY A 7 2.98 21.43 1.50
N LEU A 8 1.89 21.80 2.20
CA LEU A 8 1.79 21.66 3.64
C LEU A 8 1.42 20.22 4.02
N LEU A 9 2.13 19.66 4.99
CA LEU A 9 1.85 18.33 5.51
C LEU A 9 0.40 18.21 5.96
N MET A 10 -0.30 17.17 5.51
CA MET A 10 -1.63 16.82 6.01
C MET A 10 -1.54 15.72 7.07
N PHE A 11 -0.96 14.58 6.71
CA PHE A 11 -0.77 13.46 7.62
C PHE A 11 0.28 12.47 7.09
N TYR A 12 0.65 11.52 7.93
CA TYR A 12 1.55 10.42 7.58
C TYR A 12 1.24 9.17 8.40
N SER A 13 1.77 8.03 7.99
CA SER A 13 1.58 6.75 8.64
C SER A 13 2.81 5.85 8.46
N ASP A 14 3.00 4.95 9.42
CA ASP A 14 3.93 3.82 9.37
C ASP A 14 3.22 2.47 9.13
N GLY A 15 1.92 2.51 8.82
CA GLY A 15 1.09 1.33 8.64
C GLY A 15 0.46 0.78 9.93
N ALA A 16 0.97 1.16 11.11
CA ALA A 16 0.40 0.78 12.41
C ALA A 16 -0.32 1.94 13.09
N SER A 17 0.08 3.17 12.80
CA SER A 17 -0.49 4.41 13.32
C SER A 17 -0.58 5.48 12.24
N VAL A 18 -1.47 6.43 12.43
CA VAL A 18 -1.61 7.63 11.59
C VAL A 18 -1.41 8.86 12.46
N TRP A 19 -0.56 9.79 11.99
CA TRP A 19 -0.30 11.07 12.65
C TRP A 19 -0.79 12.22 11.78
N ASN A 20 -1.41 13.19 12.42
CA ASN A 20 -1.85 14.42 11.80
C ASN A 20 -0.68 15.40 11.56
N ARG A 21 -0.96 16.56 10.95
CA ARG A 21 0.05 17.60 10.65
C ARG A 21 0.71 18.25 11.88
N LYS A 22 0.17 18.02 13.09
CA LYS A 22 0.76 18.47 14.36
C LYS A 22 1.65 17.40 14.99
N HIS A 23 1.86 16.25 14.29
CA HIS A 23 2.59 15.10 14.80
C HIS A 23 1.93 14.41 16.01
N GLU A 24 0.63 14.58 16.17
CA GLU A 24 -0.20 13.90 17.15
C GLU A 24 -0.89 12.69 16.51
N ILE A 25 -1.19 11.64 17.27
CA ILE A 25 -2.00 10.53 16.74
C ILE A 25 -3.34 11.10 16.27
N MET A 26 -3.68 10.82 15.02
CA MET A 26 -4.95 11.20 14.43
C MET A 26 -6.10 10.54 15.17
N GLU A 27 -7.26 11.18 15.22
CA GLU A 27 -8.45 10.57 15.82
C GLU A 27 -8.72 9.18 15.22
N ASN A 28 -8.84 8.15 16.08
CA ASN A 28 -8.94 6.74 15.73
C ASN A 28 -7.73 6.19 14.92
N GLY A 29 -6.60 6.88 14.90
CA GLY A 29 -5.43 6.59 14.06
C GLY A 29 -4.45 5.56 14.62
N SER A 30 -4.76 4.84 15.69
CA SER A 30 -3.93 3.78 16.26
C SER A 30 -4.50 2.38 16.01
N GLY A 31 -3.66 1.35 16.08
CA GLY A 31 -4.09 -0.04 15.96
C GLY A 31 -4.45 -0.46 14.53
N LEU A 32 -3.75 0.08 13.54
CA LEU A 32 -3.81 -0.42 12.17
C LEU A 32 -3.06 -1.77 12.09
N ALA A 33 -3.48 -2.62 11.16
CA ALA A 33 -2.98 -3.99 11.02
C ALA A 33 -1.63 -4.10 10.28
N GLY A 34 -1.01 -3.01 9.87
CA GLY A 34 0.28 -3.01 9.18
C GLY A 34 1.47 -3.26 10.11
N ASP A 35 2.65 -3.32 9.53
CA ASP A 35 3.92 -3.48 10.25
C ASP A 35 4.81 -2.24 10.04
N PRO A 36 5.14 -1.49 11.11
CA PRO A 36 5.97 -0.29 11.00
C PRO A 36 7.43 -0.59 10.62
N ASN A 37 7.85 -1.86 10.69
CA ASN A 37 9.21 -2.28 10.31
C ASN A 37 9.33 -2.63 8.84
N ASN A 38 8.25 -2.64 8.08
CA ASN A 38 8.29 -2.85 6.63
C ASN A 38 9.10 -1.76 5.92
N PHE A 39 9.87 -2.11 4.89
CA PHE A 39 10.57 -1.15 4.04
C PHE A 39 9.61 -0.18 3.34
N GLN A 40 8.39 -0.64 3.04
CA GLN A 40 7.31 0.17 2.49
C GLN A 40 6.06 -0.04 3.33
N SER A 41 5.99 0.66 4.47
CA SER A 41 4.98 0.41 5.51
C SER A 41 3.57 0.78 5.06
N ALA A 42 3.42 1.85 4.28
CA ALA A 42 2.10 2.33 3.85
C ALA A 42 2.17 3.21 2.60
N ILE A 43 1.05 3.27 1.86
CA ILE A 43 0.84 4.25 0.79
C ILE A 43 -0.51 4.95 0.97
N ILE A 44 -0.53 6.26 0.71
CA ILE A 44 -1.72 7.10 0.77
C ILE A 44 -2.19 7.39 -0.65
N VAL A 45 -3.47 7.17 -0.91
CA VAL A 45 -4.10 7.43 -2.21
C VAL A 45 -5.33 8.32 -1.97
N PRO A 46 -5.45 9.48 -2.66
CA PRO A 46 -6.66 10.26 -2.60
C PRO A 46 -7.86 9.41 -3.02
N LYS A 47 -8.99 9.55 -2.32
CA LYS A 47 -10.23 8.83 -2.67
C LYS A 47 -10.90 9.56 -3.81
N PRO A 48 -11.00 8.96 -5.03
CA PRO A 48 -11.65 9.58 -6.16
C PRO A 48 -13.08 10.01 -5.85
N GLY A 49 -13.53 11.08 -6.51
CA GLY A 49 -14.87 11.64 -6.29
C GLY A 49 -15.04 12.40 -4.97
N THR A 50 -13.97 12.57 -4.19
CA THR A 50 -13.97 13.36 -2.94
C THR A 50 -12.79 14.33 -2.93
N ASN A 51 -12.92 15.44 -2.18
CA ASN A 51 -11.84 16.43 -2.09
C ASN A 51 -10.94 16.22 -0.86
N ASN A 52 -11.43 15.52 0.16
CA ASN A 52 -10.80 15.50 1.48
C ASN A 52 -10.71 14.10 2.11
N ASN A 53 -10.99 13.05 1.33
CA ASN A 53 -10.90 11.69 1.83
C ASN A 53 -9.74 10.94 1.17
N TYR A 54 -9.15 10.03 1.91
CA TYR A 54 -7.98 9.27 1.50
C TYR A 54 -8.15 7.80 1.86
N TYR A 55 -7.61 6.94 1.02
CA TYR A 55 -7.29 5.57 1.37
C TYR A 55 -5.84 5.49 1.87
N LEU A 56 -5.64 4.74 2.92
CA LEU A 56 -4.32 4.34 3.40
C LEU A 56 -4.20 2.82 3.24
N PHE A 57 -3.30 2.37 2.38
CA PHE A 57 -3.03 0.94 2.17
C PHE A 57 -1.75 0.54 2.88
N TYR A 58 -1.74 -0.66 3.46
CA TYR A 58 -0.61 -1.20 4.20
C TYR A 58 -0.62 -2.72 4.16
N ALA A 59 0.54 -3.31 4.35
CA ALA A 59 0.74 -4.75 4.33
C ALA A 59 1.31 -5.25 5.65
N ARG A 60 1.00 -6.51 5.97
CA ARG A 60 1.58 -7.27 7.06
C ARG A 60 2.06 -8.60 6.54
N SER A 61 3.35 -8.85 6.65
CA SER A 61 3.95 -10.14 6.30
C SER A 61 3.70 -11.21 7.38
N GLU A 62 3.84 -12.48 7.02
CA GLU A 62 3.73 -13.61 7.95
C GLU A 62 4.79 -13.59 9.06
N ASN A 63 5.93 -12.94 8.80
CA ASN A 63 7.04 -12.83 9.74
C ASN A 63 6.84 -11.75 10.81
N SER A 64 5.69 -11.09 10.82
CA SER A 64 5.39 -10.06 11.81
C SER A 64 5.26 -10.66 13.22
N THR A 65 5.84 -9.99 14.19
CA THR A 65 5.93 -10.45 15.59
C THR A 65 4.60 -10.46 16.37
N ASN A 66 3.51 -9.96 15.78
CA ASN A 66 2.20 -9.99 16.45
C ASN A 66 1.34 -11.15 15.92
N PRO A 67 1.18 -12.25 16.67
CA PRO A 67 0.47 -13.44 16.23
C PRO A 67 -1.05 -13.26 16.13
N LEU A 68 -1.59 -12.15 16.59
CA LEU A 68 -3.05 -11.91 16.66
C LEU A 68 -3.62 -11.32 15.37
N VAL A 69 -2.78 -10.95 14.40
CA VAL A 69 -3.21 -10.38 13.12
C VAL A 69 -2.70 -11.25 12.00
N THR A 70 -3.61 -11.77 11.19
CA THR A 70 -3.31 -12.56 10.00
C THR A 70 -2.49 -11.73 9.00
N ALA A 71 -1.53 -12.35 8.31
CA ALA A 71 -0.84 -11.74 7.19
C ALA A 71 -1.84 -11.30 6.10
N GLY A 72 -1.59 -10.19 5.46
CA GLY A 72 -2.49 -9.67 4.44
C GLY A 72 -2.15 -8.26 4.02
N SER A 73 -2.86 -7.80 3.00
CA SER A 73 -2.92 -6.39 2.63
C SER A 73 -4.25 -5.81 3.12
N PHE A 74 -4.17 -4.60 3.66
CA PHE A 74 -5.29 -3.93 4.32
C PHE A 74 -5.42 -2.50 3.83
N TYR A 75 -6.56 -1.89 4.15
CA TYR A 75 -6.77 -0.47 3.93
C TYR A 75 -7.55 0.17 5.09
N SER A 76 -7.39 1.47 5.20
CA SER A 76 -8.18 2.35 6.07
C SER A 76 -8.67 3.53 5.27
N GLU A 77 -9.77 4.15 5.72
CA GLU A 77 -10.26 5.40 5.15
C GLU A 77 -10.05 6.55 6.14
N ILE A 78 -9.59 7.67 5.61
CA ILE A 78 -9.31 8.89 6.36
C ILE A 78 -10.15 10.02 5.77
N GLU A 79 -10.82 10.76 6.65
CA GLU A 79 -11.64 11.91 6.30
C GLU A 79 -11.11 13.18 6.93
N PHE A 80 -11.13 14.27 6.15
CA PHE A 80 -10.99 15.64 6.65
C PHE A 80 -12.30 16.38 6.39
N SER A 81 -12.84 16.98 7.43
CA SER A 81 -14.08 17.77 7.37
C SER A 81 -14.02 18.94 8.37
N ASN A 82 -15.05 19.74 8.41
CA ASN A 82 -15.16 20.81 9.42
C ASN A 82 -15.16 20.24 10.85
N ASP A 83 -15.73 19.05 11.04
CA ASP A 83 -15.76 18.36 12.34
C ASP A 83 -14.41 17.70 12.65
N PHE A 84 -13.63 17.35 11.62
CA PHE A 84 -12.33 16.70 11.74
C PHE A 84 -11.24 17.46 10.98
N PRO A 85 -10.88 18.68 11.41
CA PRO A 85 -9.94 19.55 10.68
C PRO A 85 -8.47 19.06 10.73
N LEU A 86 -8.17 18.09 11.60
CA LEU A 86 -6.89 17.39 11.69
C LEU A 86 -6.95 15.96 11.13
N GLY A 87 -8.11 15.58 10.58
CA GLY A 87 -8.38 14.26 10.04
C GLY A 87 -8.84 13.26 11.08
N LYS A 88 -9.57 12.26 10.61
CA LYS A 88 -10.06 11.12 11.39
C LYS A 88 -9.98 9.85 10.55
N VAL A 89 -9.55 8.76 11.15
CA VAL A 89 -9.68 7.43 10.56
C VAL A 89 -11.11 6.96 10.77
N ILE A 90 -11.93 7.01 9.71
CA ILE A 90 -13.37 6.68 9.78
C ILE A 90 -13.63 5.18 9.63
N SER A 91 -12.73 4.46 8.96
CA SER A 91 -12.75 3.01 8.84
C SER A 91 -11.32 2.48 8.86
N LYS A 92 -11.05 1.38 9.54
CA LYS A 92 -9.72 0.78 9.59
C LYS A 92 -9.74 -0.73 9.47
N ASN A 93 -8.59 -1.25 8.99
CA ASN A 93 -8.33 -2.68 8.86
C ASN A 93 -9.31 -3.39 7.90
N GLY A 94 -9.84 -2.65 6.90
CA GLY A 94 -10.54 -3.27 5.78
C GLY A 94 -9.60 -4.23 5.06
N PHE A 95 -10.07 -5.45 4.82
CA PHE A 95 -9.26 -6.49 4.23
C PHE A 95 -9.21 -6.35 2.70
N LEU A 96 -8.02 -6.37 2.10
CA LEU A 96 -7.82 -6.25 0.67
C LEU A 96 -7.43 -7.59 0.03
N ASP A 97 -6.43 -8.28 0.57
CA ASP A 97 -5.89 -9.52 0.00
C ASP A 97 -5.20 -10.39 1.07
N SER A 98 -5.40 -11.74 0.97
CA SER A 98 -4.85 -12.73 1.90
C SER A 98 -3.61 -13.44 1.40
N ASN A 99 -3.25 -13.30 0.13
CA ASN A 99 -2.15 -14.06 -0.42
C ASN A 99 -0.83 -13.47 0.04
N ALA A 100 0.00 -14.27 0.72
CA ALA A 100 1.33 -13.93 1.23
C ALA A 100 1.87 -12.57 0.74
N PRO A 101 1.49 -11.46 1.38
CA PRO A 101 1.78 -10.14 0.86
C PRO A 101 3.27 -9.87 1.00
N SER A 102 3.84 -9.27 -0.02
CA SER A 102 5.12 -8.61 0.14
C SER A 102 4.92 -7.25 0.79
N GLU A 103 6.00 -6.64 1.26
CA GLU A 103 5.97 -5.24 1.74
C GLU A 103 5.74 -4.22 0.63
N LYS A 104 5.71 -4.69 -0.64
CA LYS A 104 5.71 -3.85 -1.83
C LYS A 104 4.31 -3.51 -2.26
N LEU A 105 3.98 -2.25 -2.16
CA LEU A 105 2.73 -1.68 -2.64
C LEU A 105 2.98 -0.28 -3.22
N THR A 106 2.30 0.06 -4.30
CA THR A 106 2.42 1.37 -4.93
C THR A 106 1.12 1.73 -5.64
N ALA A 107 0.94 3.01 -5.95
CA ALA A 107 -0.21 3.46 -6.71
C ALA A 107 0.22 4.41 -7.83
N VAL A 108 -0.58 4.44 -8.88
CA VAL A 108 -0.38 5.31 -10.04
C VAL A 108 -1.74 5.81 -10.52
N HIS A 109 -1.77 6.99 -11.09
CA HIS A 109 -2.97 7.51 -11.74
C HIS A 109 -3.40 6.61 -12.89
N HIS A 110 -4.69 6.34 -13.00
CA HIS A 110 -5.28 5.77 -14.19
C HIS A 110 -5.16 6.78 -15.35
N LYS A 111 -5.11 6.28 -16.57
CA LYS A 111 -4.99 7.12 -17.79
C LYS A 111 -6.06 8.22 -17.90
N SER A 112 -7.25 8.03 -17.29
CA SER A 112 -8.29 9.06 -17.24
C SER A 112 -7.93 10.27 -16.38
N GLY A 113 -6.96 10.12 -15.45
CA GLY A 113 -6.61 11.15 -14.47
C GLY A 113 -7.53 11.20 -13.24
N GLU A 114 -8.70 10.55 -13.27
CA GLU A 114 -9.73 10.64 -12.21
C GLU A 114 -9.72 9.46 -11.24
N SER A 115 -8.95 8.43 -11.55
CA SER A 115 -8.91 7.16 -10.82
C SER A 115 -7.45 6.75 -10.58
N PHE A 116 -7.26 5.71 -9.77
CA PHE A 116 -5.94 5.15 -9.51
C PHE A 116 -5.91 3.64 -9.74
N TRP A 117 -4.74 3.14 -9.99
CA TRP A 117 -4.40 1.74 -9.83
C TRP A 117 -3.56 1.59 -8.55
N LEU A 118 -4.02 0.76 -7.62
CA LEU A 118 -3.18 0.22 -6.56
C LEU A 118 -2.55 -1.07 -7.04
N LEU A 119 -1.24 -1.15 -7.00
CA LEU A 119 -0.47 -2.35 -7.34
C LEU A 119 0.13 -2.94 -6.08
N ILE A 120 -0.09 -4.24 -5.87
CA ILE A 120 0.59 -5.01 -4.83
C ILE A 120 1.34 -6.17 -5.47
N LEU A 121 2.44 -6.57 -4.85
CA LEU A 121 3.17 -7.79 -5.19
C LEU A 121 2.83 -8.88 -4.17
N THR A 122 2.44 -10.06 -4.63
CA THR A 122 2.14 -11.20 -3.75
C THR A 122 2.78 -12.48 -4.28
N ALA A 123 2.90 -13.49 -3.42
CA ALA A 123 3.23 -14.82 -3.90
C ALA A 123 2.05 -15.40 -4.72
N ALA A 124 2.36 -16.12 -5.80
CA ALA A 124 1.39 -16.83 -6.61
C ALA A 124 1.04 -18.19 -6.02
N ASN A 125 1.98 -18.78 -5.27
CA ASN A 125 1.86 -20.10 -4.65
C ASN A 125 2.55 -20.08 -3.27
N SER A 126 2.35 -21.14 -2.51
CA SER A 126 2.99 -21.36 -1.20
C SER A 126 4.21 -22.27 -1.28
N ASP A 127 4.72 -22.56 -2.46
CA ASP A 127 5.91 -23.42 -2.63
C ASP A 127 7.18 -22.60 -2.35
N PRO A 128 7.94 -22.92 -1.29
CA PRO A 128 9.17 -22.19 -0.97
C PRO A 128 10.33 -22.48 -1.91
N GLU A 129 10.27 -23.59 -2.67
CA GLU A 129 11.32 -23.98 -3.62
C GLU A 129 11.15 -23.32 -5.00
N GLU A 130 9.90 -22.93 -5.33
CA GLU A 130 9.59 -22.25 -6.58
C GLU A 130 8.82 -20.94 -6.31
N LEU A 131 9.57 -19.89 -5.96
CA LEU A 131 9.01 -18.58 -5.71
C LEU A 131 8.38 -18.01 -7.00
N LYS A 132 7.06 -18.11 -7.10
CA LYS A 132 6.26 -17.47 -8.13
C LYS A 132 5.61 -16.24 -7.56
N THR A 133 5.72 -15.14 -8.27
CA THR A 133 5.10 -13.86 -7.84
C THR A 133 4.15 -13.35 -8.88
N VAL A 134 3.18 -12.59 -8.42
CA VAL A 134 2.19 -11.93 -9.28
C VAL A 134 2.02 -10.48 -8.87
N PHE A 135 1.78 -9.62 -9.84
CA PHE A 135 1.19 -8.33 -9.57
C PHE A 135 -0.33 -8.45 -9.53
N LYS A 136 -0.94 -7.84 -8.52
CA LYS A 136 -2.38 -7.61 -8.45
C LYS A 136 -2.66 -6.12 -8.49
N ALA A 137 -3.36 -5.68 -9.54
CA ALA A 137 -3.74 -4.29 -9.75
C ALA A 137 -5.22 -4.09 -9.41
N TYR A 138 -5.51 -3.29 -8.41
CA TYR A 138 -6.85 -2.95 -7.95
C TYR A 138 -7.25 -1.58 -8.47
N PRO A 139 -8.35 -1.46 -9.25
CA PRO A 139 -8.88 -0.16 -9.62
C PRO A 139 -9.47 0.56 -8.42
N ILE A 140 -9.15 1.84 -8.26
CA ILE A 140 -9.73 2.74 -7.26
C ILE A 140 -10.44 3.85 -8.01
N THR A 141 -11.75 3.88 -7.93
CA THR A 141 -12.63 4.81 -8.64
C THR A 141 -13.48 5.61 -7.65
N ASP A 142 -14.32 6.49 -8.14
CA ASP A 142 -15.33 7.18 -7.34
C ASP A 142 -16.34 6.22 -6.67
N ALA A 143 -16.56 5.04 -7.26
CA ALA A 143 -17.34 3.95 -6.64
C ALA A 143 -16.58 3.22 -5.52
N GLY A 144 -15.30 3.55 -5.28
CA GLY A 144 -14.45 2.94 -4.27
C GLY A 144 -13.42 1.96 -4.84
N ILE A 145 -12.98 1.04 -3.99
CA ILE A 145 -12.00 -0.01 -4.34
C ILE A 145 -12.72 -1.14 -5.06
N ASN A 146 -12.29 -1.46 -6.28
CA ASN A 146 -12.76 -2.65 -6.95
C ASN A 146 -11.90 -3.85 -6.52
N PHE A 147 -12.47 -4.76 -5.76
CA PHE A 147 -11.77 -5.95 -5.23
C PHE A 147 -11.48 -7.03 -6.28
N ASN A 148 -11.97 -6.89 -7.51
CA ASN A 148 -11.64 -7.76 -8.64
C ASN A 148 -10.33 -7.29 -9.28
N ALA A 149 -9.20 -7.69 -8.69
CA ALA A 149 -7.89 -7.31 -9.20
C ALA A 149 -7.60 -7.88 -10.59
N LYS A 150 -6.88 -7.13 -11.41
CA LYS A 150 -6.19 -7.68 -12.57
C LYS A 150 -4.90 -8.33 -12.11
N ILE A 151 -4.69 -9.59 -12.51
CA ILE A 151 -3.54 -10.40 -12.10
C ILE A 151 -2.58 -10.51 -13.29
N THR A 152 -1.30 -10.23 -13.04
CA THR A 152 -0.21 -10.44 -13.98
C THR A 152 0.79 -11.40 -13.36
N ASN A 153 0.94 -12.57 -13.95
CA ASN A 153 1.96 -13.54 -13.53
C ASN A 153 3.34 -13.04 -13.97
N LEU A 154 4.32 -13.20 -13.09
CA LEU A 154 5.70 -12.86 -13.39
C LEU A 154 6.50 -14.14 -13.67
N ASP A 155 7.34 -14.08 -14.69
CA ASP A 155 8.27 -15.18 -15.02
C ASP A 155 9.49 -15.22 -14.10
N VAL A 156 9.53 -14.31 -13.12
CA VAL A 156 10.61 -14.19 -12.14
C VAL A 156 10.03 -14.21 -10.73
N GLY A 157 10.72 -14.89 -9.82
CA GLY A 157 10.46 -14.79 -8.40
C GLY A 157 11.02 -13.48 -7.85
N ILE A 158 10.20 -12.70 -7.18
CA ILE A 158 10.62 -11.46 -6.52
C ILE A 158 10.43 -11.63 -5.01
N GLU A 159 11.50 -11.45 -4.28
CA GLU A 159 11.51 -11.57 -2.81
C GLU A 159 10.53 -10.61 -2.14
N GLN A 160 10.04 -10.97 -0.96
CA GLN A 160 9.02 -10.20 -0.25
C GLN A 160 9.54 -8.85 0.28
N LEU A 161 10.79 -8.81 0.77
CA LEU A 161 11.38 -7.60 1.35
C LEU A 161 11.73 -6.57 0.27
N GLY A 162 11.45 -5.30 0.53
CA GLY A 162 11.87 -4.19 -0.30
C GLY A 162 10.75 -3.22 -0.69
N THR A 163 10.92 -2.54 -1.81
CA THR A 163 10.02 -1.46 -2.23
C THR A 163 9.76 -1.48 -3.73
N MET A 164 8.67 -0.89 -4.16
CA MET A 164 8.40 -0.63 -5.58
C MET A 164 7.84 0.77 -5.81
N LYS A 165 8.12 1.33 -6.98
CA LYS A 165 7.69 2.67 -7.33
C LYS A 165 7.47 2.83 -8.82
N PHE A 166 6.40 3.51 -9.19
CA PHE A 166 6.17 3.97 -10.55
C PHE A 166 7.01 5.19 -10.91
N SER A 167 7.36 5.32 -12.20
CA SER A 167 7.78 6.59 -12.77
C SER A 167 6.66 7.62 -12.69
N THR A 168 7.02 8.90 -12.78
CA THR A 168 6.03 10.01 -12.70
C THR A 168 5.01 9.99 -13.83
N ASP A 169 5.36 9.44 -15.00
CA ASP A 169 4.47 9.26 -16.15
C ASP A 169 3.64 7.96 -16.09
N GLY A 170 3.84 7.13 -15.06
CA GLY A 170 3.12 5.88 -14.84
C GLY A 170 3.47 4.73 -15.78
N LYS A 171 4.47 4.90 -16.66
CA LYS A 171 4.77 3.90 -17.71
C LYS A 171 5.82 2.88 -17.29
N LYS A 172 6.55 3.15 -16.24
CA LYS A 172 7.65 2.31 -15.77
C LYS A 172 7.46 1.98 -14.31
N LEU A 173 7.82 0.76 -13.94
CA LEU A 173 7.80 0.28 -12.56
C LEU A 173 9.19 -0.25 -12.21
N ILE A 174 9.75 0.22 -11.11
CA ILE A 174 10.96 -0.32 -10.51
C ILE A 174 10.58 -1.07 -9.24
N VAL A 175 11.12 -2.29 -9.10
CA VAL A 175 10.97 -3.12 -7.91
C VAL A 175 12.35 -3.43 -7.37
N ALA A 176 12.67 -2.93 -6.18
CA ALA A 176 13.87 -3.29 -5.46
C ALA A 176 13.55 -4.38 -4.43
N SER A 177 14.34 -5.41 -4.39
CA SER A 177 14.15 -6.54 -3.47
C SER A 177 15.48 -7.02 -2.88
N GLN A 178 15.39 -7.63 -1.70
CA GLN A 178 16.51 -8.22 -0.99
C GLN A 178 16.16 -9.63 -0.53
N THR A 179 17.07 -10.57 -0.77
CA THR A 179 16.96 -11.93 -0.20
C THR A 179 17.35 -11.90 1.27
N THR A 180 16.67 -12.68 2.09
CA THR A 180 17.03 -12.83 3.50
C THR A 180 18.21 -13.76 3.72
N SER A 181 18.42 -14.76 2.83
CA SER A 181 19.39 -15.84 3.01
C SER A 181 20.80 -15.51 2.48
N GLN A 182 20.90 -14.65 1.46
CA GLN A 182 22.19 -14.41 0.76
C GLN A 182 22.64 -12.96 0.79
N ASN A 183 21.89 -12.07 1.43
CA ASN A 183 22.11 -10.61 1.41
C ASN A 183 22.26 -10.05 -0.03
N THR A 184 21.66 -10.74 -1.00
CA THR A 184 21.67 -10.33 -2.40
C THR A 184 20.55 -9.36 -2.66
N ARG A 185 20.82 -8.35 -3.45
CA ARG A 185 19.87 -7.28 -3.79
C ARG A 185 19.62 -7.29 -5.28
N TYR A 186 18.36 -7.15 -5.67
CA TYR A 186 17.92 -7.14 -7.05
C TYR A 186 17.12 -5.88 -7.34
N VAL A 187 17.20 -5.42 -8.58
CA VAL A 187 16.34 -4.38 -9.12
C VAL A 187 15.71 -4.92 -10.39
N HIS A 188 14.41 -5.00 -10.38
CA HIS A 188 13.61 -5.37 -11.55
C HIS A 188 12.97 -4.13 -12.16
N TYR A 189 12.87 -4.11 -13.46
CA TYR A 189 12.32 -3.02 -14.22
C TYR A 189 11.25 -3.55 -15.16
N PHE A 190 10.08 -2.93 -15.14
CA PHE A 190 8.92 -3.35 -15.92
C PHE A 190 8.35 -2.17 -16.69
N ASP A 191 7.85 -2.44 -17.90
CA ASP A 191 6.92 -1.59 -18.61
C ASP A 191 5.50 -1.84 -18.07
N PHE A 192 4.74 -0.75 -17.85
CA PHE A 192 3.40 -0.81 -17.28
C PHE A 192 2.36 -0.21 -18.22
#